data_1c6f7b517b28b1bdd6547cea169fb263
#
_entry.id   1c6f7b517b28b1bdd6547cea169fb263
#
_cell.length_a   1.000
_cell.length_b   1.000
_cell.length_c   1.000
_cell.angle_alpha   90.00
_cell.angle_beta   90.00
_cell.angle_gamma   90.00
#
_symmetry.space_group_name_H-M   'P 1'
#
loop_
_entity.id
_entity.type
_entity.pdbx_description
1 polymer ?
#
loop_
_entity_poly.entity_id
_entity_poly.type
_entity_poly.pdbx_seq_one_letter_code
_entity_poly.pdbx_strand_id
1 'polypeptide(L)'
;VRRQLAPKKPSRKSSRKNNSLNKNKNEQAGDIGAAILSHRSGGAHGVCKGGGMAGNTSHKGLDFAKAVALNIEIGVSSLAAFDEVNAIAGAKIHLKVETGMGRNGFSDEWPELLSRDLSKVVGVMMHFARADEPNEAQNKLQIENFEARIAELKAKGVNPIRHISNTAATLSNESAKYDMVRVGIAMYGMSPLGRDNNLKPIMKVRAKLVVVKELPAGHPIGYGATVVTKEATKIGIVGVGYADGIPRNAVGAGVTFNGQSAPLIGRVSMDQIAVDLGPNTEAKSGDWVTVIGDNFDIYDWAKACQTITYEITTRISGRIPRTYIES
;
A
#
# COMPACT_ATOMS: atom_id res chain seq x y z
N VAL A 1 -13.02 -18.81 -56.21
CA VAL A 1 -12.41 -20.08 -56.64
C VAL A 1 -11.75 -20.76 -55.44
N ARG A 2 -12.12 -21.99 -55.23
CA ARG A 2 -11.84 -23.03 -54.24
C ARG A 2 -10.69 -22.84 -53.23
N ARG A 3 -11.09 -22.95 -51.93
CA ARG A 3 -10.26 -23.27 -50.76
C ARG A 3 -9.77 -24.72 -50.83
N GLN A 4 -8.50 -24.96 -50.49
CA GLN A 4 -8.00 -26.27 -50.09
C GLN A 4 -7.58 -26.21 -48.62
N LEU A 5 -8.11 -27.14 -47.84
CA LEU A 5 -7.85 -27.40 -46.42
C LEU A 5 -6.60 -28.29 -46.29
N ALA A 6 -5.65 -27.94 -45.45
CA ALA A 6 -4.51 -28.77 -45.07
C ALA A 6 -4.76 -29.47 -43.70
N PRO A 7 -4.17 -30.64 -43.43
CA PRO A 7 -4.62 -31.57 -42.38
C PRO A 7 -4.11 -31.26 -40.98
N LYS A 8 -4.93 -31.65 -39.98
CA LYS A 8 -4.67 -31.59 -38.54
C LYS A 8 -3.56 -32.55 -38.13
N LYS A 9 -2.57 -32.07 -37.37
CA LYS A 9 -1.62 -32.91 -36.60
C LYS A 9 -2.17 -33.27 -35.23
N PRO A 10 -1.81 -34.45 -34.69
CA PRO A 10 -2.41 -34.98 -33.45
C PRO A 10 -1.86 -34.36 -32.18
N SER A 11 -2.73 -34.29 -31.14
CA SER A 11 -2.48 -33.80 -29.82
C SER A 11 -1.48 -34.65 -29.01
N ARG A 12 -0.41 -34.06 -28.54
CA ARG A 12 0.42 -34.62 -27.46
C ARG A 12 -0.24 -34.30 -26.10
N LYS A 13 -0.78 -35.30 -25.45
CA LYS A 13 -1.09 -35.27 -24.03
C LYS A 13 0.22 -35.23 -23.23
N SER A 14 0.51 -34.13 -22.53
CA SER A 14 1.54 -34.11 -21.51
C SER A 14 0.89 -33.97 -20.14
N SER A 15 1.22 -34.91 -19.29
CA SER A 15 0.83 -35.05 -17.91
C SER A 15 1.18 -33.79 -17.10
N ARG A 16 0.17 -33.02 -16.67
CA ARG A 16 0.26 -32.06 -15.58
C ARG A 16 -0.54 -32.61 -14.40
N LYS A 17 0.13 -33.30 -13.51
CA LYS A 17 -0.37 -33.52 -12.14
C LYS A 17 0.62 -32.87 -11.16
N ASN A 18 0.04 -32.20 -10.17
CA ASN A 18 0.64 -31.65 -8.96
C ASN A 18 1.32 -30.27 -9.08
N ASN A 19 0.48 -29.22 -9.06
CA ASN A 19 0.85 -27.92 -8.43
C ASN A 19 -0.39 -27.06 -8.10
N SER A 20 -1.56 -27.67 -7.86
CA SER A 20 -2.81 -26.90 -7.63
C SER A 20 -3.08 -26.57 -6.15
N LEU A 21 -2.35 -27.14 -5.20
CA LEU A 21 -2.62 -26.94 -3.75
C LEU A 21 -1.96 -25.70 -3.12
N ASN A 22 -0.92 -25.14 -3.72
CA ASN A 22 -0.26 -23.96 -3.16
C ASN A 22 -0.70 -22.62 -3.78
N LYS A 23 -1.29 -22.61 -4.99
CA LYS A 23 -1.83 -21.39 -5.60
C LYS A 23 -3.10 -20.87 -4.91
N ASN A 24 -3.96 -21.79 -4.45
CA ASN A 24 -5.24 -21.40 -3.83
C ASN A 24 -5.12 -20.71 -2.46
N LYS A 25 -4.01 -20.84 -1.73
CA LYS A 25 -3.86 -20.18 -0.41
C LYS A 25 -3.54 -18.70 -0.52
N ASN A 26 -2.79 -18.28 -1.55
CA ASN A 26 -2.42 -16.87 -1.73
C ASN A 26 -3.50 -16.05 -2.47
N GLU A 27 -4.28 -16.66 -3.36
CA GLU A 27 -5.42 -16.01 -4.02
C GLU A 27 -6.60 -15.79 -3.05
N GLN A 28 -6.81 -16.71 -2.11
CA GLN A 28 -7.87 -16.59 -1.11
C GLN A 28 -7.60 -15.54 -0.03
N ALA A 29 -6.34 -15.18 0.23
CA ALA A 29 -5.99 -14.10 1.16
C ALA A 29 -6.20 -12.70 0.57
N GLY A 30 -6.22 -12.55 -0.75
CA GLY A 30 -6.47 -11.29 -1.45
C GLY A 30 -7.92 -10.80 -1.37
N ASP A 31 -8.88 -11.72 -1.18
CA ASP A 31 -10.31 -11.42 -1.09
C ASP A 31 -10.76 -11.00 0.34
N ILE A 32 -9.93 -11.24 1.34
CA ILE A 32 -10.19 -10.86 2.73
C ILE A 32 -9.39 -9.58 3.00
N GLY A 33 -9.96 -8.41 2.74
CA GLY A 33 -9.32 -7.08 2.85
C GLY A 33 -8.09 -6.99 3.77
N ALA A 34 -7.12 -6.20 3.38
CA ALA A 34 -5.74 -6.12 3.87
C ALA A 34 -5.50 -6.68 5.29
N ALA A 35 -4.89 -7.87 5.37
CA ALA A 35 -4.40 -8.40 6.64
C ALA A 35 -3.31 -7.46 7.18
N ILE A 36 -3.51 -6.91 8.37
CA ILE A 36 -2.52 -6.07 9.02
C ILE A 36 -1.56 -7.01 9.75
N LEU A 37 -0.34 -7.13 9.25
CA LEU A 37 0.73 -7.80 9.98
C LEU A 37 1.09 -6.96 11.20
N SER A 38 0.95 -7.52 12.38
CA SER A 38 1.24 -6.86 13.64
C SER A 38 2.45 -7.50 14.32
N HIS A 39 3.28 -6.66 14.95
CA HIS A 39 4.43 -7.10 15.72
C HIS A 39 4.18 -6.81 17.20
N ARG A 40 4.33 -7.81 18.07
CA ARG A 40 4.26 -7.61 19.53
C ARG A 40 5.56 -6.99 20.02
N SER A 41 5.46 -5.92 20.81
CA SER A 41 6.58 -5.38 21.55
C SER A 41 6.89 -6.28 22.75
N GLY A 42 7.98 -7.02 22.67
CA GLY A 42 8.43 -7.87 23.78
C GLY A 42 9.55 -8.81 23.33
N GLY A 43 10.78 -8.36 23.42
CA GLY A 43 12.02 -9.16 23.41
C GLY A 43 12.30 -10.00 22.17
N ALA A 44 13.38 -9.61 21.46
CA ALA A 44 14.20 -10.40 20.55
C ALA A 44 13.52 -11.26 19.47
N HIS A 45 13.69 -10.84 18.22
CA HIS A 45 13.69 -11.69 17.00
C HIS A 45 12.66 -12.85 16.95
N GLY A 46 11.40 -12.53 16.87
CA GLY A 46 10.34 -13.51 16.60
C GLY A 46 9.56 -13.12 15.36
N VAL A 47 9.75 -13.85 14.27
CA VAL A 47 8.83 -13.88 13.14
C VAL A 47 7.46 -14.26 13.69
N CYS A 48 6.44 -13.41 13.51
CA CYS A 48 5.06 -13.73 13.87
C CYS A 48 4.63 -15.01 13.17
N LYS A 49 4.54 -16.11 13.92
CA LYS A 49 3.83 -17.30 13.48
C LYS A 49 2.33 -16.99 13.56
N GLY A 50 1.74 -16.63 12.42
CA GLY A 50 0.37 -16.91 12.10
C GLY A 50 -0.71 -16.18 12.89
N GLY A 51 -0.76 -14.86 12.84
CA GLY A 51 -1.93 -14.09 13.24
C GLY A 51 -2.09 -12.88 12.33
N GLY A 52 -2.88 -13.02 11.27
CA GLY A 52 -3.33 -11.87 10.50
C GLY A 52 -4.53 -11.23 11.19
N MET A 53 -4.64 -9.91 11.16
CA MET A 53 -5.83 -9.19 11.60
C MET A 53 -6.48 -8.51 10.41
N ALA A 54 -7.75 -8.81 10.15
CA ALA A 54 -8.55 -8.11 9.15
C ALA A 54 -9.21 -6.88 9.79
N GLY A 55 -8.87 -5.70 9.30
CA GLY A 55 -9.54 -4.46 9.67
C GLY A 55 -10.81 -4.28 8.86
N ASN A 56 -11.95 -4.17 9.52
CA ASN A 56 -13.22 -3.98 8.83
C ASN A 56 -13.46 -2.51 8.49
N THR A 57 -13.67 -2.21 7.22
CA THR A 57 -14.13 -0.91 6.74
C THR A 57 -15.52 -0.96 6.08
N SER A 58 -16.03 -2.16 5.74
CA SER A 58 -17.42 -2.36 5.28
C SER A 58 -17.82 -3.83 5.41
N HIS A 59 -19.08 -4.10 5.76
CA HIS A 59 -19.62 -5.46 5.91
C HIS A 59 -19.85 -6.22 4.59
N LYS A 60 -19.90 -5.52 3.46
CA LYS A 60 -20.20 -6.16 2.17
C LYS A 60 -18.96 -6.90 1.64
N GLY A 61 -19.06 -8.22 1.52
CA GLY A 61 -18.06 -9.08 0.92
C GLY A 61 -17.03 -9.69 1.88
N LEU A 62 -17.14 -9.44 3.20
CA LEU A 62 -16.29 -10.12 4.19
C LEU A 62 -16.93 -11.43 4.64
N ASP A 63 -16.22 -12.52 4.47
CA ASP A 63 -16.59 -13.82 5.02
C ASP A 63 -15.88 -14.01 6.36
N PHE A 64 -16.55 -13.60 7.43
CA PHE A 64 -16.02 -13.71 8.79
C PHE A 64 -15.78 -15.16 9.21
N ALA A 65 -16.66 -16.09 8.81
CA ALA A 65 -16.50 -17.50 9.13
C ALA A 65 -15.23 -18.06 8.48
N LYS A 66 -14.98 -17.69 7.22
CA LYS A 66 -13.74 -18.06 6.52
C LYS A 66 -12.49 -17.44 7.17
N ALA A 67 -12.57 -16.19 7.59
CA ALA A 67 -11.46 -15.55 8.30
C ALA A 67 -11.14 -16.26 9.62
N VAL A 68 -12.15 -16.59 10.41
CA VAL A 68 -11.99 -17.34 11.67
C VAL A 68 -11.42 -18.74 11.40
N ALA A 69 -11.91 -19.46 10.37
CA ALA A 69 -11.38 -20.76 9.98
C ALA A 69 -9.90 -20.72 9.55
N LEU A 70 -9.42 -19.56 9.05
CA LEU A 70 -8.02 -19.31 8.74
C LEU A 70 -7.21 -18.80 9.94
N ASN A 71 -7.79 -18.77 11.14
CA ASN A 71 -7.19 -18.26 12.38
C ASN A 71 -6.78 -16.77 12.25
N ILE A 72 -7.61 -15.97 11.57
CA ILE A 72 -7.44 -14.51 11.44
C ILE A 72 -8.29 -13.84 12.53
N GLU A 73 -7.66 -12.97 13.32
CA GLU A 73 -8.33 -12.14 14.32
C GLU A 73 -9.03 -10.96 13.64
N ILE A 74 -10.25 -10.61 14.07
CA ILE A 74 -11.12 -9.69 13.33
C ILE A 74 -11.28 -8.37 14.07
N GLY A 75 -10.92 -7.26 13.39
CA GLY A 75 -11.19 -5.91 13.88
C GLY A 75 -12.61 -5.48 13.55
N VAL A 76 -13.41 -5.12 14.56
CA VAL A 76 -14.79 -4.67 14.41
C VAL A 76 -14.96 -3.23 14.89
N SER A 77 -15.87 -2.49 14.26
CA SER A 77 -16.08 -1.05 14.50
C SER A 77 -17.56 -0.64 14.61
N SER A 78 -18.48 -1.61 14.71
CA SER A 78 -19.92 -1.39 14.90
C SER A 78 -20.54 -2.58 15.63
N LEU A 79 -21.69 -2.39 16.27
CA LEU A 79 -22.45 -3.45 16.95
C LEU A 79 -22.84 -4.56 15.98
N ALA A 80 -23.32 -4.23 14.81
CA ALA A 80 -23.71 -5.22 13.82
C ALA A 80 -22.57 -6.17 13.46
N ALA A 81 -21.34 -5.63 13.22
CA ALA A 81 -20.17 -6.46 12.97
C ALA A 81 -19.73 -7.25 14.20
N PHE A 82 -19.84 -6.66 15.37
CA PHE A 82 -19.51 -7.33 16.61
C PHE A 82 -20.43 -8.54 16.84
N ASP A 83 -21.74 -8.36 16.74
CA ASP A 83 -22.74 -9.42 16.98
C ASP A 83 -22.57 -10.56 15.96
N GLU A 84 -22.31 -10.24 14.67
CA GLU A 84 -22.06 -11.24 13.63
C GLU A 84 -20.80 -12.07 13.91
N VAL A 85 -19.68 -11.42 14.23
CA VAL A 85 -18.41 -12.10 14.52
C VAL A 85 -18.49 -12.85 15.85
N ASN A 86 -19.13 -12.27 16.86
CA ASN A 86 -19.27 -12.88 18.19
C ASN A 86 -20.11 -14.16 18.17
N ALA A 87 -21.02 -14.33 17.20
CA ALA A 87 -21.78 -15.56 17.01
C ALA A 87 -20.91 -16.72 16.48
N ILE A 88 -19.73 -16.46 15.89
CA ILE A 88 -18.87 -17.48 15.29
C ILE A 88 -18.02 -18.14 16.39
N ALA A 89 -18.07 -19.47 16.49
CA ALA A 89 -17.24 -20.22 17.43
C ALA A 89 -15.74 -20.03 17.12
N GLY A 90 -14.93 -19.77 18.17
CA GLY A 90 -13.48 -19.58 18.05
C GLY A 90 -13.06 -18.22 17.51
N ALA A 91 -13.98 -17.29 17.25
CA ALA A 91 -13.64 -15.93 16.83
C ALA A 91 -12.82 -15.22 17.91
N LYS A 92 -11.89 -14.38 17.46
CA LYS A 92 -11.09 -13.45 18.29
C LYS A 92 -11.31 -12.03 17.75
N ILE A 93 -11.75 -11.14 18.63
CA ILE A 93 -12.22 -9.82 18.27
C ILE A 93 -11.27 -8.74 18.77
N HIS A 94 -10.91 -7.81 17.89
CA HIS A 94 -10.28 -6.54 18.23
C HIS A 94 -11.30 -5.42 18.08
N LEU A 95 -11.63 -4.76 19.16
CA LEU A 95 -12.52 -3.60 19.15
C LEU A 95 -11.78 -2.38 18.59
N LYS A 96 -12.36 -1.74 17.58
CA LYS A 96 -11.86 -0.45 17.12
C LYS A 96 -12.67 0.68 17.74
N VAL A 97 -12.01 1.55 18.50
CA VAL A 97 -12.65 2.70 19.17
C VAL A 97 -12.39 3.99 18.39
N GLU A 98 -13.41 4.84 18.32
CA GLU A 98 -13.28 6.20 17.81
C GLU A 98 -12.77 7.10 18.96
N THR A 99 -11.68 7.80 18.68
CA THR A 99 -11.01 8.63 19.68
C THR A 99 -10.74 10.05 19.20
N GLY A 100 -11.19 10.40 18.01
CA GLY A 100 -11.01 11.73 17.40
C GLY A 100 -10.45 11.71 15.98
N MET A 101 -10.62 10.59 15.26
CA MET A 101 -10.28 10.52 13.83
C MET A 101 -11.49 10.81 12.93
N GLY A 102 -12.71 10.55 13.39
CA GLY A 102 -13.93 10.83 12.65
C GLY A 102 -14.14 9.90 11.43
N ARG A 103 -13.66 8.66 11.47
CA ARG A 103 -13.76 7.76 10.31
C ARG A 103 -14.57 6.51 10.59
N ASN A 104 -14.16 5.70 11.54
CA ASN A 104 -14.84 4.48 11.98
C ASN A 104 -14.31 4.04 13.34
N GLY A 105 -15.13 3.31 14.09
CA GLY A 105 -14.85 2.88 15.46
C GLY A 105 -16.08 3.10 16.33
N PHE A 106 -16.15 2.35 17.42
CA PHE A 106 -17.21 2.50 18.41
C PHE A 106 -17.15 3.89 19.04
N SER A 107 -18.26 4.59 19.03
CA SER A 107 -18.51 5.89 19.64
C SER A 107 -19.81 5.82 20.45
N ASP A 108 -20.93 6.21 19.88
CA ASP A 108 -22.25 6.24 20.56
C ASP A 108 -22.76 4.83 20.89
N GLU A 109 -22.38 3.82 20.11
CA GLU A 109 -22.71 2.42 20.38
C GLU A 109 -21.89 1.80 21.52
N TRP A 110 -20.89 2.50 22.06
CA TRP A 110 -19.97 1.95 23.06
C TRP A 110 -20.65 1.48 24.36
N PRO A 111 -21.58 2.24 24.98
CA PRO A 111 -22.30 1.77 26.17
C PRO A 111 -23.10 0.50 25.93
N GLU A 112 -23.70 0.37 24.74
CA GLU A 112 -24.44 -0.82 24.34
C GLU A 112 -23.50 -2.01 24.12
N LEU A 113 -22.34 -1.81 23.48
CA LEU A 113 -21.30 -2.83 23.33
C LEU A 113 -20.86 -3.40 24.68
N LEU A 114 -20.69 -2.55 25.72
CA LEU A 114 -20.31 -2.97 27.07
C LEU A 114 -21.36 -3.83 27.77
N SER A 115 -22.59 -3.94 27.24
CA SER A 115 -23.62 -4.85 27.73
C SER A 115 -23.62 -6.23 27.04
N ARG A 116 -22.80 -6.41 25.99
CA ARG A 116 -22.67 -7.69 25.27
C ARG A 116 -21.71 -8.65 25.98
N ASP A 117 -21.72 -9.89 25.56
CA ASP A 117 -20.68 -10.87 25.93
C ASP A 117 -19.34 -10.50 25.25
N LEU A 118 -18.39 -10.04 26.05
CA LEU A 118 -17.07 -9.62 25.61
C LEU A 118 -16.00 -10.74 25.70
N SER A 119 -16.38 -11.97 25.97
CA SER A 119 -15.44 -13.08 26.22
C SER A 119 -14.51 -13.37 25.06
N LYS A 120 -14.90 -13.03 23.83
CA LYS A 120 -14.07 -13.17 22.61
C LYS A 120 -13.23 -11.94 22.28
N VAL A 121 -13.31 -10.89 23.08
CA VAL A 121 -12.50 -9.68 22.88
C VAL A 121 -11.08 -9.94 23.35
N VAL A 122 -10.15 -9.99 22.42
CA VAL A 122 -8.72 -10.22 22.66
C VAL A 122 -7.86 -8.96 22.44
N GLY A 123 -8.40 -7.94 21.77
CA GLY A 123 -7.66 -6.71 21.48
C GLY A 123 -8.55 -5.47 21.44
N VAL A 124 -7.92 -4.31 21.59
CA VAL A 124 -8.54 -3.00 21.40
C VAL A 124 -7.58 -2.07 20.67
N MET A 125 -8.11 -1.31 19.73
CA MET A 125 -7.32 -0.42 18.87
C MET A 125 -8.03 0.90 18.60
N MET A 126 -7.22 1.90 18.29
CA MET A 126 -7.65 3.14 17.64
C MET A 126 -6.74 3.46 16.44
N HIS A 127 -6.97 4.55 15.75
CA HIS A 127 -6.08 5.08 14.73
C HIS A 127 -5.86 6.57 14.94
N PHE A 128 -4.60 7.00 14.88
CA PHE A 128 -4.26 8.41 14.97
C PHE A 128 -4.71 9.18 13.73
N ALA A 129 -5.22 10.38 13.93
CA ALA A 129 -5.54 11.32 12.87
C ALA A 129 -4.29 12.03 12.33
N ARG A 130 -3.33 12.35 13.22
CA ARG A 130 -2.17 13.20 12.93
C ARG A 130 -0.86 12.61 13.48
N ALA A 131 -0.66 11.29 13.34
CA ALA A 131 0.57 10.65 13.84
C ALA A 131 1.84 11.10 13.10
N ASP A 132 1.71 11.58 11.88
CA ASP A 132 2.78 12.19 11.07
C ASP A 132 3.15 13.62 11.52
N GLU A 133 2.37 14.20 12.42
CA GLU A 133 2.62 15.45 13.11
C GLU A 133 2.72 15.16 14.63
N PRO A 134 3.84 14.61 15.13
CA PRO A 134 3.90 13.98 16.47
C PRO A 134 3.66 14.95 17.63
N ASN A 135 3.88 16.24 17.47
CA ASN A 135 3.71 17.25 18.50
C ASN A 135 2.28 17.81 18.61
N GLU A 136 1.36 17.34 17.77
CA GLU A 136 -0.02 17.83 17.79
C GLU A 136 -0.78 17.39 19.04
N ALA A 137 -1.48 18.34 19.67
CA ALA A 137 -2.29 18.11 20.87
C ALA A 137 -3.38 17.05 20.64
N GLN A 138 -3.86 16.91 19.41
CA GLN A 138 -4.83 15.89 19.00
C GLN A 138 -4.34 14.47 19.29
N ASN A 139 -3.04 14.20 19.12
CA ASN A 139 -2.48 12.88 19.41
C ASN A 139 -2.60 12.52 20.90
N LYS A 140 -2.32 13.49 21.78
CA LYS A 140 -2.46 13.32 23.22
C LYS A 140 -3.92 13.08 23.62
N LEU A 141 -4.84 13.90 23.11
CA LEU A 141 -6.27 13.74 23.37
C LEU A 141 -6.79 12.35 22.90
N GLN A 142 -6.33 11.87 21.76
CA GLN A 142 -6.70 10.54 21.29
C GLN A 142 -6.19 9.43 22.20
N ILE A 143 -5.00 9.56 22.78
CA ILE A 143 -4.47 8.62 23.77
C ILE A 143 -5.32 8.66 25.05
N GLU A 144 -5.64 9.84 25.56
CA GLU A 144 -6.48 10.00 26.76
C GLU A 144 -7.86 9.36 26.57
N ASN A 145 -8.51 9.60 25.44
CA ASN A 145 -9.77 8.97 25.09
C ASN A 145 -9.66 7.44 24.99
N PHE A 146 -8.55 6.93 24.44
CA PHE A 146 -8.30 5.50 24.34
C PHE A 146 -8.13 4.85 25.72
N GLU A 147 -7.35 5.48 26.62
CA GLU A 147 -7.15 4.97 27.98
C GLU A 147 -8.46 4.92 28.78
N ALA A 148 -9.36 5.87 28.58
CA ALA A 148 -10.68 5.82 29.20
C ALA A 148 -11.45 4.56 28.75
N ARG A 149 -11.43 4.22 27.47
CA ARG A 149 -12.08 2.99 26.95
C ARG A 149 -11.43 1.71 27.48
N ILE A 150 -10.10 1.71 27.65
CA ILE A 150 -9.40 0.59 28.30
C ILE A 150 -9.84 0.41 29.74
N ALA A 151 -9.97 1.49 30.50
CA ALA A 151 -10.44 1.43 31.88
C ALA A 151 -11.84 0.82 31.99
N GLU A 152 -12.75 1.19 31.09
CA GLU A 152 -14.10 0.63 31.02
C GLU A 152 -14.10 -0.87 30.68
N LEU A 153 -13.27 -1.31 29.73
CA LEU A 153 -13.10 -2.74 29.40
C LEU A 153 -12.55 -3.53 30.60
N LYS A 154 -11.54 -2.99 31.29
CA LYS A 154 -10.99 -3.60 32.50
C LYS A 154 -12.03 -3.74 33.61
N ALA A 155 -12.89 -2.75 33.80
CA ALA A 155 -13.99 -2.80 34.76
C ALA A 155 -15.01 -3.92 34.42
N LYS A 156 -15.09 -4.35 33.15
CA LYS A 156 -15.85 -5.52 32.68
C LYS A 156 -15.07 -6.83 32.73
N GLY A 157 -13.86 -6.84 33.30
CA GLY A 157 -13.01 -8.04 33.37
C GLY A 157 -12.25 -8.38 32.08
N VAL A 158 -12.27 -7.50 31.07
CA VAL A 158 -11.56 -7.70 29.81
C VAL A 158 -10.18 -7.05 29.86
N ASN A 159 -9.14 -7.81 29.60
CA ASN A 159 -7.76 -7.30 29.53
C ASN A 159 -7.19 -7.49 28.10
N PRO A 160 -7.54 -6.62 27.16
CA PRO A 160 -7.22 -6.80 25.76
C PRO A 160 -5.78 -6.37 25.42
N ILE A 161 -5.23 -6.93 24.34
CA ILE A 161 -4.01 -6.42 23.67
C ILE A 161 -4.31 -5.02 23.15
N ARG A 162 -3.50 -4.04 23.55
CA ARG A 162 -3.69 -2.63 23.18
C ARG A 162 -2.79 -2.28 22.00
N HIS A 163 -3.34 -1.66 20.97
CA HIS A 163 -2.55 -1.26 19.82
C HIS A 163 -3.09 -0.02 19.12
N ILE A 164 -2.33 1.06 19.14
CA ILE A 164 -2.73 2.35 18.57
C ILE A 164 -1.79 2.84 17.49
N SER A 165 -0.50 2.49 17.56
CA SER A 165 0.52 3.01 16.65
C SER A 165 0.45 2.44 15.24
N ASN A 166 0.30 3.32 14.26
CA ASN A 166 0.62 3.10 12.86
C ASN A 166 2.14 3.29 12.64
N THR A 167 2.62 3.29 11.40
CA THR A 167 4.04 3.52 11.09
C THR A 167 4.55 4.84 11.68
N ALA A 168 3.82 5.95 11.49
CA ALA A 168 4.26 7.25 11.97
C ALA A 168 4.44 7.26 13.49
N ALA A 169 3.41 6.87 14.25
CA ALA A 169 3.49 6.81 15.70
C ALA A 169 4.53 5.81 16.20
N THR A 170 4.74 4.68 15.50
CA THR A 170 5.79 3.71 15.85
C THR A 170 7.18 4.32 15.77
N LEU A 171 7.42 5.19 14.80
CA LEU A 171 8.72 5.84 14.57
C LEU A 171 8.93 7.09 15.44
N SER A 172 7.87 7.77 15.87
CA SER A 172 7.96 9.08 16.52
C SER A 172 7.43 9.15 17.95
N ASN A 173 6.68 8.18 18.42
CA ASN A 173 6.00 8.24 19.73
C ASN A 173 6.19 6.94 20.53
N GLU A 174 7.19 6.94 21.40
CA GLU A 174 7.53 5.78 22.25
C GLU A 174 6.37 5.41 23.20
N SER A 175 5.68 6.40 23.77
CA SER A 175 4.57 6.18 24.71
C SER A 175 3.33 5.55 24.06
N ALA A 176 3.22 5.58 22.72
CA ALA A 176 2.09 5.05 21.99
C ALA A 176 2.27 3.60 21.53
N LYS A 177 3.40 2.94 21.80
CA LYS A 177 3.69 1.58 21.30
C LYS A 177 2.83 0.49 21.94
N TYR A 178 2.46 0.63 23.20
CA TYR A 178 1.65 -0.33 23.96
C TYR A 178 2.10 -1.80 23.76
N ASP A 179 1.14 -2.71 23.61
CA ASP A 179 1.43 -4.14 23.52
C ASP A 179 1.76 -4.60 22.09
N MET A 180 1.34 -3.80 21.08
CA MET A 180 1.49 -4.14 19.67
C MET A 180 1.48 -2.89 18.78
N VAL A 181 2.26 -2.91 17.70
CA VAL A 181 2.27 -1.86 16.68
C VAL A 181 1.76 -2.39 15.33
N ARG A 182 1.19 -1.50 14.51
CA ARG A 182 0.67 -1.81 13.18
C ARG A 182 1.46 -1.08 12.11
N VAL A 183 2.65 -1.58 11.84
CA VAL A 183 3.56 -1.02 10.84
C VAL A 183 3.07 -1.43 9.45
N GLY A 184 2.88 -0.45 8.58
CA GLY A 184 2.52 -0.64 7.18
C GLY A 184 3.64 -0.20 6.25
N ILE A 185 3.69 1.09 5.95
CA ILE A 185 4.58 1.64 4.91
C ILE A 185 6.08 1.44 5.21
N ALA A 186 6.47 1.40 6.49
CA ALA A 186 7.88 1.16 6.83
C ALA A 186 8.35 -0.27 6.48
N MET A 187 7.45 -1.25 6.36
CA MET A 187 7.80 -2.59 5.83
C MET A 187 8.22 -2.54 4.35
N TYR A 188 7.81 -1.49 3.64
CA TYR A 188 8.24 -1.22 2.27
C TYR A 188 9.42 -0.25 2.21
N GLY A 189 10.04 0.03 3.36
CA GLY A 189 11.23 0.89 3.47
C GLY A 189 10.94 2.38 3.34
N MET A 190 9.75 2.83 3.71
CA MET A 190 9.33 4.23 3.61
C MET A 190 8.81 4.77 4.95
N SER A 191 9.17 6.02 5.26
CA SER A 191 8.69 6.75 6.43
C SER A 191 7.64 7.79 6.04
N PRO A 192 6.52 7.90 6.76
CA PRO A 192 5.57 8.99 6.57
C PRO A 192 6.06 10.34 7.16
N LEU A 193 7.15 10.32 7.94
CA LEU A 193 7.76 11.50 8.56
C LEU A 193 8.81 12.19 7.65
N GLY A 194 8.91 11.76 6.40
CA GLY A 194 9.94 12.20 5.47
C GLY A 194 11.00 11.12 5.21
N ARG A 195 12.05 11.46 4.46
CA ARG A 195 13.16 10.52 4.20
C ARG A 195 13.83 10.11 5.50
N ASP A 196 13.99 8.82 5.68
CA ASP A 196 14.69 8.20 6.81
C ASP A 196 15.76 7.24 6.26
N ASN A 197 17.02 7.52 6.54
CA ASN A 197 18.15 6.74 6.03
C ASN A 197 18.24 5.33 6.63
N ASN A 198 17.50 5.05 7.70
CA ASN A 198 17.42 3.72 8.31
C ASN A 198 16.40 2.82 7.59
N LEU A 199 15.52 3.40 6.77
CA LEU A 199 14.53 2.67 5.97
C LEU A 199 14.97 2.65 4.50
N LYS A 200 15.07 1.45 3.94
CA LYS A 200 15.50 1.25 2.54
C LYS A 200 14.28 0.87 1.69
N PRO A 201 13.85 1.73 0.74
CA PRO A 201 12.77 1.39 -0.17
C PRO A 201 13.04 0.08 -0.91
N ILE A 202 12.10 -0.86 -0.84
CA ILE A 202 12.23 -2.18 -1.47
C ILE A 202 11.66 -2.23 -2.88
N MET A 203 10.98 -1.16 -3.33
CA MET A 203 10.34 -1.08 -4.64
C MET A 203 11.16 -0.21 -5.59
N LYS A 204 11.50 -0.79 -6.75
CA LYS A 204 12.04 -0.07 -7.90
C LYS A 204 11.15 -0.33 -9.11
N VAL A 205 10.74 0.73 -9.81
CA VAL A 205 9.97 0.63 -11.05
C VAL A 205 10.85 0.99 -12.22
N ARG A 206 10.89 0.12 -13.23
CA ARG A 206 11.67 0.32 -14.45
C ARG A 206 10.77 0.18 -15.67
N ALA A 207 11.09 0.93 -16.71
CA ALA A 207 10.42 0.82 -18.01
C ALA A 207 11.43 1.00 -19.14
N LYS A 208 11.03 0.66 -20.36
CA LYS A 208 11.90 0.84 -21.54
C LYS A 208 11.60 2.15 -22.23
N LEU A 209 12.63 2.75 -22.80
CA LEU A 209 12.50 3.77 -23.82
C LEU A 209 11.91 3.14 -25.08
N VAL A 210 10.69 3.50 -25.43
CA VAL A 210 10.03 3.02 -26.64
C VAL A 210 10.58 3.73 -27.87
N VAL A 211 10.80 5.05 -27.73
CA VAL A 211 11.35 5.91 -28.77
C VAL A 211 12.33 6.89 -28.15
N VAL A 212 13.41 7.15 -28.84
CA VAL A 212 14.29 8.31 -28.60
C VAL A 212 14.34 9.11 -29.89
N LYS A 213 14.10 10.41 -29.80
CA LYS A 213 14.11 11.32 -30.96
C LYS A 213 14.65 12.68 -30.61
N GLU A 214 15.32 13.30 -31.57
CA GLU A 214 15.77 14.67 -31.46
C GLU A 214 14.66 15.63 -31.88
N LEU A 215 14.46 16.69 -31.13
CA LEU A 215 13.51 17.75 -31.40
C LEU A 215 14.23 19.11 -31.44
N PRO A 216 13.90 19.98 -32.41
CA PRO A 216 14.44 21.32 -32.46
C PRO A 216 13.90 22.20 -31.32
N ALA A 217 14.48 23.36 -31.08
CA ALA A 217 13.91 24.40 -30.25
C ALA A 217 12.52 24.82 -30.77
N GLY A 218 11.61 25.19 -29.87
CA GLY A 218 10.25 25.59 -30.20
C GLY A 218 9.27 24.46 -30.52
N HIS A 219 9.65 23.17 -30.32
CA HIS A 219 8.77 22.06 -30.62
C HIS A 219 7.82 21.76 -29.44
N PRO A 220 6.49 21.69 -29.69
CA PRO A 220 5.52 21.37 -28.65
C PRO A 220 5.55 19.89 -28.27
N ILE A 221 5.30 19.58 -26.97
CA ILE A 221 5.36 18.21 -26.42
C ILE A 221 4.05 17.83 -25.76
N GLY A 222 3.53 16.67 -26.18
CA GLY A 222 2.41 15.99 -25.56
C GLY A 222 1.06 16.69 -25.66
N TYR A 223 0.09 16.16 -24.92
CA TYR A 223 -1.28 16.68 -24.92
C TYR A 223 -1.38 18.13 -24.43
N GLY A 224 -2.00 18.97 -25.25
CA GLY A 224 -2.22 20.37 -24.95
C GLY A 224 -0.98 21.25 -25.13
N ALA A 225 0.12 20.71 -25.68
CA ALA A 225 1.36 21.42 -25.92
C ALA A 225 1.82 22.29 -24.72
N THR A 226 1.65 21.74 -23.53
CA THR A 226 1.90 22.48 -22.26
C THR A 226 3.38 22.76 -22.00
N VAL A 227 4.25 22.07 -22.74
CA VAL A 227 5.68 22.26 -22.74
C VAL A 227 6.15 22.43 -24.17
N VAL A 228 7.08 23.34 -24.37
CA VAL A 228 7.77 23.57 -25.65
C VAL A 228 9.27 23.47 -25.39
N THR A 229 10.02 22.81 -26.25
CA THR A 229 11.47 22.70 -26.14
C THR A 229 12.12 24.09 -26.19
N LYS A 230 13.01 24.39 -25.25
CA LYS A 230 13.73 25.68 -25.23
C LYS A 230 14.92 25.70 -26.18
N GLU A 231 15.52 24.56 -26.39
CA GLU A 231 16.67 24.28 -27.25
C GLU A 231 16.52 22.95 -27.94
N ALA A 232 17.37 22.65 -28.89
CA ALA A 232 17.40 21.31 -29.52
C ALA A 232 17.80 20.28 -28.46
N THR A 233 16.98 19.23 -28.29
CA THR A 233 17.23 18.21 -27.28
C THR A 233 16.74 16.84 -27.75
N LYS A 234 17.23 15.77 -27.12
CA LYS A 234 16.70 14.43 -27.31
C LYS A 234 15.67 14.12 -26.24
N ILE A 235 14.50 13.72 -26.68
CA ILE A 235 13.43 13.24 -25.78
C ILE A 235 13.29 11.72 -25.85
N GLY A 236 12.99 11.14 -24.69
CA GLY A 236 12.64 9.72 -24.56
C GLY A 236 11.15 9.55 -24.31
N ILE A 237 10.53 8.63 -25.05
CA ILE A 237 9.18 8.14 -24.73
C ILE A 237 9.35 6.86 -23.94
N VAL A 238 8.92 6.89 -22.69
CA VAL A 238 9.01 5.75 -21.75
C VAL A 238 7.69 5.01 -21.77
N GLY A 239 7.72 3.68 -21.87
CA GLY A 239 6.54 2.81 -21.95
C GLY A 239 5.89 2.57 -20.58
N VAL A 240 5.43 3.63 -19.94
CA VAL A 240 4.66 3.62 -18.69
C VAL A 240 3.79 4.86 -18.62
N GLY A 241 2.55 4.73 -18.15
CA GLY A 241 1.62 5.84 -18.11
C GLY A 241 0.60 5.74 -16.97
N TYR A 242 -0.49 6.51 -17.04
CA TYR A 242 -1.47 6.52 -15.95
C TYR A 242 -2.27 5.21 -15.82
N ALA A 243 -2.37 4.39 -16.87
CA ALA A 243 -2.97 3.06 -16.79
C ALA A 243 -2.09 2.06 -16.00
N ASP A 244 -0.80 2.37 -15.85
CA ASP A 244 0.14 1.60 -15.05
C ASP A 244 0.24 2.08 -13.60
N GLY A 245 -0.40 3.21 -13.31
CA GLY A 245 -0.43 3.81 -11.97
C GLY A 245 0.36 5.11 -11.83
N ILE A 246 0.98 5.62 -12.89
CA ILE A 246 1.68 6.90 -12.87
C ILE A 246 0.64 8.04 -12.76
N PRO A 247 0.72 8.93 -11.76
CA PRO A 247 -0.23 10.02 -11.65
C PRO A 247 -0.15 10.97 -12.85
N ARG A 248 -1.33 11.41 -13.32
CA ARG A 248 -1.40 12.29 -14.50
C ARG A 248 -0.82 13.69 -14.26
N ASN A 249 -0.79 14.13 -13.02
CA ASN A 249 -0.31 15.44 -12.56
C ASN A 249 1.16 15.43 -12.06
N ALA A 250 1.98 14.50 -12.53
CA ALA A 250 3.36 14.31 -12.08
C ALA A 250 4.33 15.41 -12.57
N VAL A 251 4.02 16.66 -12.28
CA VAL A 251 4.87 17.81 -12.67
C VAL A 251 6.10 17.88 -11.77
N GLY A 252 7.30 17.81 -12.36
CA GLY A 252 8.57 17.82 -11.63
C GLY A 252 9.10 16.46 -11.22
N ALA A 253 8.36 15.37 -11.56
CA ALA A 253 8.92 14.02 -11.52
C ALA A 253 9.79 13.75 -12.76
N GLY A 254 10.41 12.56 -12.82
CA GLY A 254 11.24 12.17 -13.93
C GLY A 254 11.65 10.71 -13.83
N VAL A 255 12.63 10.35 -14.65
CA VAL A 255 13.26 9.04 -14.63
C VAL A 255 14.78 9.17 -14.50
N THR A 256 15.45 8.08 -14.14
CA THR A 256 16.89 8.02 -14.12
C THR A 256 17.38 7.15 -15.27
N PHE A 257 18.29 7.65 -16.09
CA PHE A 257 19.00 6.92 -17.14
C PHE A 257 20.50 6.98 -16.87
N ASN A 258 21.15 5.84 -16.73
CA ASN A 258 22.60 5.73 -16.44
C ASN A 258 23.09 6.68 -15.33
N GLY A 259 22.33 6.79 -14.23
CA GLY A 259 22.65 7.67 -13.09
C GLY A 259 22.31 9.14 -13.31
N GLN A 260 21.86 9.55 -14.48
CA GLN A 260 21.46 10.91 -14.79
C GLN A 260 19.94 11.08 -14.69
N SER A 261 19.53 12.25 -14.19
CA SER A 261 18.12 12.63 -14.10
C SER A 261 17.59 13.07 -15.47
N ALA A 262 16.46 12.50 -15.87
CA ALA A 262 15.71 12.90 -17.07
C ALA A 262 14.31 13.35 -16.63
N PRO A 263 14.02 14.65 -16.56
CA PRO A 263 12.76 15.16 -16.07
C PRO A 263 11.60 14.81 -17.01
N LEU A 264 10.43 14.55 -16.43
CA LEU A 264 9.19 14.38 -17.15
C LEU A 264 8.78 15.71 -17.79
N ILE A 265 8.45 15.68 -19.08
CA ILE A 265 8.02 16.84 -19.85
C ILE A 265 6.65 16.60 -20.49
N GLY A 266 5.81 17.61 -20.45
CA GLY A 266 4.44 17.49 -20.93
C GLY A 266 3.54 16.70 -19.96
N ARG A 267 2.37 16.32 -20.45
CA ARG A 267 1.37 15.57 -19.66
C ARG A 267 1.59 14.06 -19.78
N VAL A 268 1.38 13.35 -18.68
CA VAL A 268 1.37 11.88 -18.67
C VAL A 268 0.22 11.38 -19.58
N SER A 269 0.54 10.44 -20.47
CA SER A 269 -0.42 9.75 -21.32
C SER A 269 -0.87 8.42 -20.69
N MET A 270 -1.80 7.71 -21.33
CA MET A 270 -2.32 6.44 -20.83
C MET A 270 -1.22 5.41 -20.59
N ASP A 271 -0.37 5.19 -21.57
CA ASP A 271 0.63 4.14 -21.58
C ASP A 271 2.07 4.68 -21.75
N GLN A 272 2.26 5.99 -21.73
CA GLN A 272 3.55 6.62 -22.03
C GLN A 272 3.76 7.92 -21.26
N ILE A 273 5.04 8.20 -20.96
CA ILE A 273 5.51 9.52 -20.50
C ILE A 273 6.63 9.99 -21.43
N ALA A 274 6.74 11.30 -21.61
CA ALA A 274 7.87 11.92 -22.30
C ALA A 274 8.85 12.47 -21.26
N VAL A 275 10.15 12.26 -21.49
CA VAL A 275 11.22 12.74 -20.62
C VAL A 275 12.28 13.47 -21.44
N ASP A 276 12.90 14.49 -20.88
CA ASP A 276 14.03 15.19 -21.48
C ASP A 276 15.33 14.44 -21.14
N LEU A 277 15.95 13.86 -22.14
CA LEU A 277 17.21 13.12 -21.98
C LEU A 277 18.44 14.01 -22.17
N GLY A 278 18.23 15.26 -22.59
CA GLY A 278 19.29 16.20 -22.95
C GLY A 278 19.92 15.94 -24.32
N PRO A 279 20.60 16.96 -24.90
CA PRO A 279 21.13 16.88 -26.28
C PRO A 279 22.24 15.85 -26.44
N ASN A 280 23.02 15.60 -25.41
CA ASN A 280 24.24 14.77 -25.46
C ASN A 280 24.01 13.32 -24.97
N THR A 281 22.77 12.91 -24.77
CA THR A 281 22.49 11.55 -24.31
C THR A 281 22.86 10.50 -25.36
N GLU A 282 23.34 9.35 -24.89
CA GLU A 282 23.57 8.16 -25.72
C GLU A 282 22.40 7.17 -25.67
N ALA A 283 21.31 7.53 -25.01
CA ALA A 283 20.11 6.70 -24.85
C ALA A 283 19.52 6.29 -26.21
N LYS A 284 19.06 5.04 -26.28
CA LYS A 284 18.47 4.43 -27.48
C LYS A 284 17.13 3.79 -27.15
N SER A 285 16.30 3.61 -28.16
CA SER A 285 15.09 2.80 -28.07
C SER A 285 15.45 1.38 -27.59
N GLY A 286 14.71 0.87 -26.61
CA GLY A 286 14.96 -0.40 -25.96
C GLY A 286 15.73 -0.33 -24.64
N ASP A 287 16.41 0.77 -24.36
CA ASP A 287 17.14 0.96 -23.10
C ASP A 287 16.18 1.04 -21.90
N TRP A 288 16.68 0.59 -20.75
CA TRP A 288 15.93 0.65 -19.50
C TRP A 288 16.19 1.97 -18.78
N VAL A 289 15.11 2.58 -18.29
CA VAL A 289 15.16 3.70 -17.33
C VAL A 289 14.55 3.29 -15.99
N THR A 290 15.03 3.88 -14.91
CA THR A 290 14.39 3.76 -13.60
C THR A 290 13.36 4.86 -13.47
N VAL A 291 12.09 4.48 -13.33
CA VAL A 291 10.96 5.40 -13.19
C VAL A 291 10.79 5.80 -11.74
N ILE A 292 10.81 4.85 -10.81
CA ILE A 292 10.79 5.10 -9.37
C ILE A 292 12.00 4.40 -8.75
N GLY A 293 12.82 5.16 -8.06
CA GLY A 293 14.10 4.76 -7.50
C GLY A 293 15.22 5.67 -8.00
N ASP A 294 16.45 5.39 -7.59
CA ASP A 294 17.64 6.18 -7.94
C ASP A 294 17.43 7.70 -7.70
N ASN A 295 17.61 8.56 -8.72
CA ASN A 295 17.50 10.02 -8.59
C ASN A 295 16.06 10.54 -8.44
N PHE A 296 15.07 9.76 -8.85
CA PHE A 296 13.65 10.05 -8.62
C PHE A 296 13.03 8.95 -7.80
N ASP A 297 13.20 9.03 -6.49
CA ASP A 297 12.63 8.06 -5.58
C ASP A 297 11.12 8.27 -5.34
N ILE A 298 10.55 7.44 -4.49
CA ILE A 298 9.12 7.48 -4.17
C ILE A 298 8.70 8.81 -3.52
N TYR A 299 9.59 9.49 -2.79
CA TYR A 299 9.30 10.78 -2.15
C TYR A 299 9.28 11.91 -3.17
N ASP A 300 10.18 11.87 -4.17
CA ASP A 300 10.18 12.85 -5.26
C ASP A 300 8.91 12.74 -6.09
N TRP A 301 8.48 11.52 -6.39
CA TRP A 301 7.20 11.28 -7.06
C TRP A 301 6.01 11.75 -6.24
N ALA A 302 5.98 11.44 -4.93
CA ALA A 302 4.90 11.89 -4.04
C ALA A 302 4.84 13.43 -3.99
N LYS A 303 5.99 14.10 -3.84
CA LYS A 303 6.10 15.56 -3.84
C LYS A 303 5.64 16.16 -5.17
N ALA A 304 6.12 15.63 -6.30
CA ALA A 304 5.75 16.11 -7.63
C ALA A 304 4.24 15.96 -7.91
N CYS A 305 3.61 14.95 -7.34
CA CYS A 305 2.19 14.68 -7.50
C CYS A 305 1.31 15.31 -6.41
N GLN A 306 1.91 16.05 -5.45
CA GLN A 306 1.22 16.66 -4.31
C GLN A 306 0.42 15.63 -3.49
N THR A 307 1.05 14.49 -3.22
CA THR A 307 0.46 13.37 -2.49
C THR A 307 1.48 12.71 -1.55
N ILE A 308 1.15 11.53 -1.04
CA ILE A 308 1.97 10.76 -0.09
C ILE A 308 2.54 9.49 -0.74
N THR A 309 3.62 8.97 -0.18
CA THR A 309 4.29 7.76 -0.67
C THR A 309 3.35 6.53 -0.72
N TYR A 310 2.38 6.46 0.18
CA TYR A 310 1.35 5.42 0.20
C TYR A 310 0.55 5.39 -1.11
N GLU A 311 0.08 6.55 -1.58
CA GLU A 311 -0.72 6.62 -2.81
C GLU A 311 0.10 6.21 -4.02
N ILE A 312 1.32 6.74 -4.16
CA ILE A 312 2.19 6.37 -5.28
C ILE A 312 2.42 4.86 -5.30
N THR A 313 2.73 4.27 -4.13
CA THR A 313 3.01 2.82 -4.03
C THR A 313 1.80 1.97 -4.40
N THR A 314 0.61 2.32 -3.89
CA THR A 314 -0.62 1.54 -4.10
C THR A 314 -1.20 1.70 -5.50
N ARG A 315 -0.86 2.78 -6.20
CA ARG A 315 -1.32 3.02 -7.58
C ARG A 315 -0.63 2.11 -8.60
N ILE A 316 0.58 1.59 -8.31
CA ILE A 316 1.28 0.70 -9.25
C ILE A 316 0.40 -0.51 -9.56
N SER A 317 -0.11 -0.54 -10.80
CA SER A 317 -1.16 -1.45 -11.22
C SER A 317 -0.66 -2.88 -11.44
N GLY A 318 -1.60 -3.83 -11.53
CA GLY A 318 -1.32 -5.22 -11.87
C GLY A 318 -0.81 -5.42 -13.33
N ARG A 319 -0.86 -4.38 -14.16
CA ARG A 319 -0.28 -4.41 -15.51
C ARG A 319 1.25 -4.48 -15.50
N ILE A 320 1.89 -3.94 -14.46
CA ILE A 320 3.35 -3.97 -14.33
C ILE A 320 3.76 -5.32 -13.73
N PRO A 321 4.55 -6.13 -14.47
CA PRO A 321 5.09 -7.36 -13.94
C PRO A 321 5.96 -7.12 -12.71
N ARG A 322 5.83 -7.98 -11.70
CA ARG A 322 6.64 -7.91 -10.49
C ARG A 322 7.68 -9.02 -10.49
N THR A 323 8.93 -8.62 -10.30
CA THR A 323 10.05 -9.55 -10.10
C THR A 323 10.53 -9.38 -8.66
N TYR A 324 10.56 -10.46 -7.91
CA TYR A 324 11.12 -10.48 -6.57
C TYR A 324 12.58 -10.90 -6.68
N ILE A 325 13.46 -10.11 -6.08
CA ILE A 325 14.90 -10.38 -6.00
C ILE A 325 15.25 -10.68 -4.55
N GLU A 326 16.00 -11.75 -4.32
CA GLU A 326 16.60 -12.02 -3.01
C GLU A 326 17.76 -11.05 -2.82
N SER A 327 17.84 -10.44 -1.63
CA SER A 327 18.88 -9.47 -1.23
C SER A 327 20.07 -10.19 -0.62
#